data_ab72b9184a1c0665d786f563d30fd339
#
_entry.id   ab72b9184a1c0665d786f563d30fd339
#
_cell.length_a   1.000
_cell.length_b   1.000
_cell.length_c   1.000
_cell.angle_alpha   90.00
_cell.angle_beta   90.00
_cell.angle_gamma   90.00
#
_symmetry.space_group_name_H-M   'P 1'
#
loop_
_entity.id
_entity.type
_entity.pdbx_description
1 polymer ?
#
loop_
_entity_poly.entity_id
_entity_poly.type
_entity_poly.pdbx_seq_one_letter_code
_entity_poly.pdbx_strand_id
1 'polypeptide(L)'
;MKSGVYTLLIILVFGLTYGGVIVIILSYLKLFKKKLNKLAVLLPLCILGFFLILIIIFQYSWEGGYAVLYVFLVSLIGLGIHVLVFCCIFLLITCCVKEMNKWIGLTIICFVPVLYSIYGFIIPRIIKIEKVSFSHPAFNSDTPLRILQLSDVHLGAVYQKKFVETIVDKILDNDPDIVVITGDLFDDSLDVGESWLEPLKEVDVPILFTAGNHDCYYEKKDVIKVTNKSNIIYLNKDTYEFNGVRFVGIDYDEDLEKSLTELKDNGKLEDDIPNILLLHAPKNPKKLKKYNIFLALSGHTHNGQLFPGNLIGRIMFDCMNGVCKSGETYTYVNSGVGDTFFPMRTFTRSKISIISIKKKN
;
A
#
# COMPACT_ATOMS: atom_id res chain seq x y z
N MET A 1 -16.02 17.28 -3.27
CA MET A 1 -15.45 17.82 -2.00
C MET A 1 -14.22 17.06 -1.50
N LYS A 2 -14.08 15.73 -1.73
CA LYS A 2 -12.92 14.94 -1.25
C LYS A 2 -11.63 15.22 -2.04
N SER A 3 -11.69 15.51 -3.36
CA SER A 3 -10.50 15.82 -4.19
C SER A 3 -9.71 17.04 -3.69
N GLY A 4 -10.38 18.08 -3.23
CA GLY A 4 -9.72 19.29 -2.72
C GLY A 4 -8.88 19.09 -1.46
N VAL A 5 -9.21 18.10 -0.61
CA VAL A 5 -8.43 17.77 0.59
C VAL A 5 -7.13 17.08 0.23
N TYR A 6 -7.15 16.16 -0.75
CA TYR A 6 -5.95 15.48 -1.24
C TYR A 6 -5.00 16.45 -1.94
N THR A 7 -5.53 17.38 -2.74
CA THR A 7 -4.72 18.46 -3.35
C THR A 7 -4.02 19.26 -2.30
N LEU A 8 -4.77 19.70 -1.28
CA LEU A 8 -4.20 20.48 -0.19
C LEU A 8 -3.11 19.71 0.56
N LEU A 9 -3.32 18.41 0.78
CA LEU A 9 -2.33 17.53 1.42
C LEU A 9 -1.08 17.38 0.57
N ILE A 10 -1.20 17.15 -0.74
CA ILE A 10 -0.08 17.06 -1.68
C ILE A 10 0.70 18.38 -1.70
N ILE A 11 0.00 19.53 -1.78
CA ILE A 11 0.60 20.86 -1.75
C ILE A 11 1.35 21.07 -0.43
N LEU A 12 0.75 20.69 0.69
CA LEU A 12 1.35 20.83 2.02
C LEU A 12 2.62 19.97 2.14
N VAL A 13 2.56 18.69 1.74
CA VAL A 13 3.69 17.77 1.78
C VAL A 13 4.81 18.27 0.87
N PHE A 14 4.49 18.72 -0.35
CA PHE A 14 5.47 19.29 -1.27
C PHE A 14 6.12 20.55 -0.69
N GLY A 15 5.30 21.49 -0.17
CA GLY A 15 5.77 22.72 0.45
C GLY A 15 6.68 22.47 1.66
N LEU A 16 6.28 21.56 2.56
CA LEU A 16 7.08 21.21 3.74
C LEU A 16 8.39 20.51 3.34
N THR A 17 8.35 19.64 2.34
CA THR A 17 9.51 18.87 1.89
C THR A 17 10.57 19.78 1.25
N TYR A 18 10.18 20.54 0.25
CA TYR A 18 11.13 21.42 -0.45
C TYR A 18 11.49 22.67 0.36
N GLY A 19 10.55 23.23 1.13
CA GLY A 19 10.83 24.29 2.09
C GLY A 19 11.86 23.85 3.14
N GLY A 20 11.69 22.65 3.69
CA GLY A 20 12.64 22.05 4.62
C GLY A 20 14.01 21.85 4.02
N VAL A 21 14.11 21.31 2.80
CA VAL A 21 15.39 21.16 2.06
C VAL A 21 16.08 22.52 1.88
N ILE A 22 15.34 23.55 1.47
CA ILE A 22 15.86 24.90 1.28
C ILE A 22 16.43 25.44 2.60
N VAL A 23 15.67 25.33 3.69
CA VAL A 23 16.11 25.81 5.03
C VAL A 23 17.38 25.10 5.46
N ILE A 24 17.50 23.79 5.22
CA ILE A 24 18.68 23.00 5.58
C ILE A 24 19.89 23.43 4.75
N ILE A 25 19.74 23.57 3.42
CA ILE A 25 20.83 24.04 2.55
C ILE A 25 21.28 25.44 2.95
N LEU A 26 20.35 26.35 3.24
CA LEU A 26 20.63 27.69 3.69
C LEU A 26 21.36 27.71 5.04
N SER A 27 20.93 26.87 5.97
CA SER A 27 21.57 26.73 7.29
C SER A 27 22.99 26.18 7.15
N TYR A 28 23.20 25.19 6.28
CA TYR A 28 24.50 24.64 5.97
C TYR A 28 25.46 25.69 5.33
N LEU A 29 24.95 26.45 4.33
CA LEU A 29 25.70 27.53 3.70
C LEU A 29 26.04 28.67 4.69
N LYS A 30 25.16 28.97 5.63
CA LYS A 30 25.37 29.97 6.70
C LYS A 30 26.47 29.54 7.68
N LEU A 31 26.51 28.23 8.02
CA LEU A 31 27.58 27.64 8.84
C LEU A 31 28.96 27.84 8.22
N PHE A 32 29.05 27.92 6.88
CA PHE A 32 30.29 28.17 6.16
C PHE A 32 30.58 29.67 5.90
N LYS A 33 29.93 30.62 6.61
CA LYS A 33 30.13 32.07 6.51
C LYS A 33 30.03 32.67 5.07
N LYS A 34 29.32 32.01 4.16
CA LYS A 34 29.04 32.56 2.84
C LYS A 34 27.87 33.52 2.88
N LYS A 35 28.02 34.75 2.31
CA LYS A 35 26.87 35.63 2.06
C LYS A 35 25.90 34.94 1.10
N LEU A 36 24.69 34.67 1.58
CA LEU A 36 23.60 34.11 0.76
C LEU A 36 23.16 35.17 -0.26
N ASN A 37 23.28 34.84 -1.54
CA ASN A 37 22.68 35.66 -2.59
C ASN A 37 21.16 35.49 -2.53
N LYS A 38 20.38 36.58 -2.58
CA LYS A 38 18.91 36.57 -2.59
C LYS A 38 18.36 35.65 -3.69
N LEU A 39 19.07 35.58 -4.83
CA LEU A 39 18.73 34.72 -5.95
C LEU A 39 18.77 33.20 -5.58
N ALA A 40 19.72 32.79 -4.75
CA ALA A 40 19.85 31.39 -4.28
C ALA A 40 18.71 30.95 -3.34
N VAL A 41 17.96 31.91 -2.77
CA VAL A 41 16.76 31.66 -1.98
C VAL A 41 15.51 31.73 -2.85
N LEU A 42 15.43 32.75 -3.70
CA LEU A 42 14.25 33.00 -4.55
C LEU A 42 14.06 31.95 -5.63
N LEU A 43 15.12 31.49 -6.28
CA LEU A 43 15.03 30.52 -7.37
C LEU A 43 14.37 29.18 -6.96
N PRO A 44 14.79 28.53 -5.85
CA PRO A 44 14.09 27.33 -5.36
C PRO A 44 12.64 27.58 -4.98
N LEU A 45 12.31 28.75 -4.40
CA LEU A 45 10.93 29.12 -4.07
C LEU A 45 10.07 29.33 -5.31
N CYS A 46 10.62 29.95 -6.37
CA CYS A 46 9.93 30.09 -7.66
C CYS A 46 9.71 28.74 -8.34
N ILE A 47 10.69 27.85 -8.32
CA ILE A 47 10.58 26.49 -8.85
C ILE A 47 9.51 25.73 -8.05
N LEU A 48 9.50 25.83 -6.73
CA LEU A 48 8.49 25.26 -5.85
C LEU A 48 7.09 25.77 -6.23
N GLY A 49 6.93 27.10 -6.35
CA GLY A 49 5.66 27.73 -6.74
C GLY A 49 5.17 27.27 -8.11
N PHE A 50 6.06 27.14 -9.08
CA PHE A 50 5.75 26.64 -10.43
C PHE A 50 5.24 25.19 -10.39
N PHE A 51 5.90 24.30 -9.66
CA PHE A 51 5.45 22.91 -9.51
C PHE A 51 4.12 22.81 -8.76
N LEU A 52 3.88 23.64 -7.75
CA LEU A 52 2.59 23.72 -7.06
C LEU A 52 1.46 24.14 -8.00
N ILE A 53 1.71 25.14 -8.86
CA ILE A 53 0.74 25.59 -9.87
C ILE A 53 0.47 24.46 -10.88
N LEU A 54 1.48 23.74 -11.35
CA LEU A 54 1.31 22.60 -12.23
C LEU A 54 0.45 21.51 -11.57
N ILE A 55 0.72 21.14 -10.33
CA ILE A 55 -0.08 20.13 -9.59
C ILE A 55 -1.54 20.55 -9.54
N ILE A 56 -1.83 21.84 -9.23
CA ILE A 56 -3.20 22.36 -9.19
C ILE A 56 -3.87 22.28 -10.57
N ILE A 57 -3.19 22.72 -11.62
CA ILE A 57 -3.73 22.69 -12.99
C ILE A 57 -4.04 21.25 -13.40
N PHE A 58 -3.15 20.31 -13.14
CA PHE A 58 -3.30 18.91 -13.56
C PHE A 58 -4.33 18.14 -12.78
N GLN A 59 -4.60 18.49 -11.52
CA GLN A 59 -5.65 17.84 -10.76
C GLN A 59 -7.06 18.14 -11.28
N TYR A 60 -7.26 19.26 -11.98
CA TYR A 60 -8.54 19.60 -12.60
C TYR A 60 -8.71 19.07 -14.03
N SER A 61 -7.71 18.39 -14.59
CA SER A 61 -7.67 17.99 -16.01
C SER A 61 -7.51 16.48 -16.22
N TRP A 62 -8.15 15.65 -15.39
CA TRP A 62 -7.91 14.19 -15.33
C TRP A 62 -8.33 13.35 -16.52
N GLU A 63 -8.85 13.92 -17.61
CA GLU A 63 -9.24 13.17 -18.81
C GLU A 63 -8.03 12.89 -19.71
N GLY A 64 -7.66 11.62 -19.82
CA GLY A 64 -7.07 10.98 -21.01
C GLY A 64 -5.68 11.38 -21.47
N GLY A 65 -4.66 11.58 -20.64
CA GLY A 65 -3.28 11.81 -21.13
C GLY A 65 -2.30 12.33 -20.11
N TYR A 66 -2.78 12.72 -18.97
CA TYR A 66 -2.00 13.37 -17.91
C TYR A 66 -1.38 12.40 -16.89
N ALA A 67 -1.63 11.09 -17.01
CA ALA A 67 -1.08 10.07 -16.10
C ALA A 67 0.46 10.15 -16.02
N VAL A 68 1.15 10.33 -17.15
CA VAL A 68 2.62 10.42 -17.19
C VAL A 68 3.11 11.62 -16.39
N LEU A 69 2.43 12.77 -16.52
CA LEU A 69 2.83 13.98 -15.81
C LEU A 69 2.51 13.89 -14.32
N TYR A 70 1.37 13.31 -13.95
CA TYR A 70 1.05 13.01 -12.55
C TYR A 70 2.13 12.12 -11.92
N VAL A 71 2.45 10.99 -12.54
CA VAL A 71 3.51 10.07 -12.09
C VAL A 71 4.84 10.80 -11.96
N PHE A 72 5.19 11.67 -12.90
CA PHE A 72 6.41 12.48 -12.83
C PHE A 72 6.40 13.42 -11.62
N LEU A 73 5.30 14.16 -11.39
CA LEU A 73 5.18 15.10 -10.28
C LEU A 73 5.23 14.42 -8.90
N VAL A 74 4.48 13.33 -8.73
CA VAL A 74 4.51 12.58 -7.45
C VAL A 74 5.86 11.91 -7.21
N SER A 75 6.55 11.53 -8.28
CA SER A 75 7.93 11.03 -8.20
C SER A 75 8.92 12.08 -7.72
N LEU A 76 8.77 13.33 -8.17
CA LEU A 76 9.57 14.45 -7.67
C LEU A 76 9.32 14.69 -6.18
N ILE A 77 8.08 14.55 -5.71
CA ILE A 77 7.77 14.68 -4.28
C ILE A 77 8.46 13.57 -3.49
N GLY A 78 8.39 12.33 -3.94
CA GLY A 78 9.09 11.21 -3.31
C GLY A 78 10.61 11.41 -3.25
N LEU A 79 11.22 11.89 -4.34
CA LEU A 79 12.63 12.30 -4.35
C LEU A 79 12.90 13.39 -3.31
N GLY A 80 12.04 14.41 -3.23
CA GLY A 80 12.17 15.50 -2.26
C GLY A 80 12.14 15.01 -0.81
N ILE A 81 11.25 14.04 -0.49
CA ILE A 81 11.20 13.41 0.83
C ILE A 81 12.53 12.72 1.16
N HIS A 82 13.09 11.96 0.22
CA HIS A 82 14.39 11.33 0.42
C HIS A 82 15.50 12.35 0.64
N VAL A 83 15.56 13.42 -0.18
CA VAL A 83 16.54 14.49 0.00
C VAL A 83 16.42 15.13 1.38
N LEU A 84 15.19 15.43 1.84
CA LEU A 84 14.95 16.00 3.16
C LEU A 84 15.44 15.08 4.28
N VAL A 85 15.11 13.80 4.23
CA VAL A 85 15.52 12.81 5.23
C VAL A 85 17.03 12.68 5.28
N PHE A 86 17.69 12.55 4.13
CA PHE A 86 19.16 12.48 4.07
C PHE A 86 19.83 13.77 4.53
N CYS A 87 19.26 14.94 4.24
CA CYS A 87 19.74 16.21 4.77
C CYS A 87 19.64 16.27 6.30
N CYS A 88 18.53 15.82 6.88
CA CYS A 88 18.37 15.74 8.33
C CYS A 88 19.40 14.79 8.97
N ILE A 89 19.58 13.60 8.40
CA ILE A 89 20.58 12.62 8.87
C ILE A 89 21.98 13.23 8.77
N PHE A 90 22.30 13.89 7.66
CA PHE A 90 23.58 14.53 7.44
C PHE A 90 23.87 15.63 8.47
N LEU A 91 22.87 16.49 8.78
CA LEU A 91 23.02 17.50 9.84
C LEU A 91 23.32 16.88 11.20
N LEU A 92 22.63 15.78 11.56
CA LEU A 92 22.91 15.05 12.80
C LEU A 92 24.34 14.51 12.82
N ILE A 93 24.83 13.95 11.71
CA ILE A 93 26.22 13.46 11.60
C ILE A 93 27.21 14.63 11.77
N THR A 94 26.96 15.80 11.15
CA THR A 94 27.86 16.96 11.27
C THR A 94 27.91 17.56 12.67
N CYS A 95 26.87 17.37 13.48
CA CYS A 95 26.90 17.72 14.90
C CYS A 95 27.87 16.82 15.71
N CYS A 96 28.07 15.58 15.27
CA CYS A 96 28.91 14.59 15.96
C CYS A 96 30.36 14.56 15.43
N VAL A 97 30.59 14.93 14.16
CA VAL A 97 31.90 14.86 13.50
C VAL A 97 32.44 16.26 13.29
N LYS A 98 33.45 16.62 14.09
CA LYS A 98 34.02 17.98 14.13
C LYS A 98 34.75 18.42 12.85
N GLU A 99 35.31 17.48 12.08
CA GLU A 99 36.09 17.81 10.86
C GLU A 99 35.65 16.89 9.70
N MET A 100 34.58 17.26 8.99
CA MET A 100 34.23 16.63 7.74
C MET A 100 34.57 17.53 6.56
N ASN A 101 35.22 16.95 5.55
CA ASN A 101 35.49 17.68 4.33
C ASN A 101 34.19 18.13 3.67
N LYS A 102 34.01 19.44 3.46
CA LYS A 102 32.77 20.03 2.92
C LYS A 102 32.37 19.50 1.56
N TRP A 103 33.32 19.09 0.74
CA TRP A 103 33.06 18.54 -0.59
C TRP A 103 32.52 17.12 -0.50
N ILE A 104 33.04 16.30 0.42
CA ILE A 104 32.50 14.98 0.72
C ILE A 104 31.06 15.11 1.22
N GLY A 105 30.81 16.06 2.12
CA GLY A 105 29.48 16.33 2.63
C GLY A 105 28.48 16.73 1.55
N LEU A 106 28.85 17.65 0.66
CA LEU A 106 28.00 18.05 -0.47
C LEU A 106 27.74 16.90 -1.44
N THR A 107 28.76 16.10 -1.74
CA THR A 107 28.59 14.91 -2.59
C THR A 107 27.59 13.94 -1.99
N ILE A 108 27.68 13.65 -0.68
CA ILE A 108 26.75 12.76 0.01
C ILE A 108 25.31 13.31 -0.08
N ILE A 109 25.09 14.59 0.23
CA ILE A 109 23.76 15.22 0.19
C ILE A 109 23.16 15.20 -1.22
N CYS A 110 23.95 15.41 -2.27
CA CYS A 110 23.44 15.50 -3.63
C CYS A 110 23.23 14.13 -4.28
N PHE A 111 24.14 13.19 -4.10
CA PHE A 111 24.14 11.93 -4.85
C PHE A 111 23.43 10.79 -4.14
N VAL A 112 23.56 10.64 -2.82
CA VAL A 112 22.97 9.51 -2.09
C VAL A 112 21.44 9.50 -2.18
N PRO A 113 20.72 10.63 -1.98
CA PRO A 113 19.25 10.64 -2.11
C PRO A 113 18.78 10.29 -3.52
N VAL A 114 19.52 10.74 -4.56
CA VAL A 114 19.18 10.43 -5.96
C VAL A 114 19.33 8.94 -6.23
N LEU A 115 20.48 8.34 -5.87
CA LEU A 115 20.70 6.90 -6.02
C LEU A 115 19.68 6.08 -5.22
N TYR A 116 19.36 6.53 -4.02
CA TYR A 116 18.37 5.90 -3.17
C TYR A 116 16.96 5.99 -3.75
N SER A 117 16.62 7.11 -4.39
CA SER A 117 15.34 7.27 -5.09
C SER A 117 15.25 6.39 -6.34
N ILE A 118 16.35 6.27 -7.11
CA ILE A 118 16.44 5.35 -8.25
C ILE A 118 16.21 3.91 -7.77
N TYR A 119 16.85 3.50 -6.68
CA TYR A 119 16.60 2.22 -6.03
C TYR A 119 15.12 2.09 -5.64
N GLY A 120 14.53 3.12 -5.02
CA GLY A 120 13.14 3.15 -4.64
C GLY A 120 12.17 2.98 -5.80
N PHE A 121 12.52 3.46 -6.99
CA PHE A 121 11.74 3.27 -8.23
C PHE A 121 11.84 1.86 -8.81
N ILE A 122 12.98 1.22 -8.68
CA ILE A 122 13.21 -0.11 -9.26
C ILE A 122 12.54 -1.20 -8.40
N ILE A 123 12.61 -1.08 -7.08
CA ILE A 123 12.18 -2.11 -6.13
C ILE A 123 10.70 -2.50 -6.24
N PRO A 124 9.73 -1.59 -6.44
CA PRO A 124 8.32 -1.97 -6.59
C PRO A 124 8.05 -2.84 -7.81
N ARG A 125 8.91 -2.78 -8.83
CA ARG A 125 8.76 -3.56 -10.07
C ARG A 125 9.19 -5.02 -9.93
N ILE A 126 9.83 -5.35 -8.80
CA ILE A 126 10.27 -6.71 -8.44
C ILE A 126 9.32 -7.26 -7.38
N ILE A 127 8.23 -7.90 -7.82
CA ILE A 127 7.23 -8.48 -6.94
C ILE A 127 7.83 -9.68 -6.20
N LYS A 128 7.85 -9.60 -4.86
CA LYS A 128 8.29 -10.69 -4.01
C LYS A 128 7.14 -11.67 -3.76
N ILE A 129 7.38 -12.96 -3.96
CA ILE A 129 6.47 -14.00 -3.47
C ILE A 129 6.89 -14.37 -2.04
N GLU A 130 5.97 -14.20 -1.10
CA GLU A 130 6.17 -14.58 0.31
C GLU A 130 5.29 -15.79 0.63
N LYS A 131 5.87 -16.83 1.25
CA LYS A 131 5.16 -18.05 1.63
C LYS A 131 5.00 -18.09 3.14
N VAL A 132 3.77 -18.25 3.62
CA VAL A 132 3.43 -18.33 5.05
C VAL A 132 2.50 -19.51 5.26
N SER A 133 2.63 -20.21 6.40
CA SER A 133 1.79 -21.37 6.72
C SER A 133 1.14 -21.21 8.08
N PHE A 134 -0.15 -21.58 8.16
CA PHE A 134 -0.90 -21.66 9.38
C PHE A 134 -1.51 -23.07 9.53
N SER A 135 -1.74 -23.50 10.78
CA SER A 135 -2.37 -24.79 11.06
C SER A 135 -3.58 -24.59 11.96
N HIS A 136 -4.67 -25.30 11.63
CA HIS A 136 -5.90 -25.24 12.40
C HIS A 136 -6.44 -26.66 12.67
N PRO A 137 -6.92 -26.99 13.90
CA PRO A 137 -7.37 -28.33 14.22
C PRO A 137 -8.65 -28.75 13.47
N ALA A 138 -9.55 -27.81 13.17
CA ALA A 138 -10.77 -28.09 12.40
C ALA A 138 -10.53 -28.15 10.88
N PHE A 139 -9.34 -27.84 10.38
CA PHE A 139 -9.00 -28.05 8.97
C PHE A 139 -8.68 -29.53 8.74
N ASN A 140 -9.59 -30.24 8.06
CA ASN A 140 -9.53 -31.69 7.94
C ASN A 140 -9.22 -32.16 6.51
N SER A 141 -8.18 -31.58 5.90
CA SER A 141 -7.66 -32.05 4.60
C SER A 141 -6.21 -32.48 4.75
N ASP A 142 -5.82 -33.54 4.05
CA ASP A 142 -4.44 -34.02 4.01
C ASP A 142 -3.58 -33.14 3.09
N THR A 143 -4.21 -32.45 2.14
CA THR A 143 -3.52 -31.47 1.27
C THR A 143 -3.71 -30.06 1.83
N PRO A 144 -2.65 -29.26 1.93
CA PRO A 144 -2.78 -27.86 2.35
C PRO A 144 -3.61 -27.05 1.37
N LEU A 145 -4.52 -26.21 1.86
CA LEU A 145 -5.20 -25.19 1.04
C LEU A 145 -4.21 -24.04 0.77
N ARG A 146 -4.02 -23.72 -0.50
CA ARG A 146 -3.11 -22.66 -0.97
C ARG A 146 -3.92 -21.43 -1.38
N ILE A 147 -3.83 -20.38 -0.58
CA ILE A 147 -4.50 -19.09 -0.80
C ILE A 147 -3.46 -18.12 -1.34
N LEU A 148 -3.70 -17.51 -2.50
CA LEU A 148 -2.89 -16.40 -2.97
C LEU A 148 -3.55 -15.10 -2.56
N GLN A 149 -2.88 -14.31 -1.72
CA GLN A 149 -3.36 -12.99 -1.30
C GLN A 149 -2.72 -11.88 -2.13
N LEU A 150 -3.58 -11.09 -2.75
CA LEU A 150 -3.31 -9.76 -3.28
C LEU A 150 -3.86 -8.71 -2.32
N SER A 151 -3.24 -7.55 -2.25
CA SER A 151 -3.74 -6.39 -1.56
C SER A 151 -3.15 -5.13 -2.16
N ASP A 152 -3.85 -4.02 -2.06
CA ASP A 152 -3.30 -2.71 -2.43
C ASP A 152 -2.74 -2.74 -3.87
N VAL A 153 -3.56 -3.13 -4.83
CA VAL A 153 -3.17 -3.20 -6.26
C VAL A 153 -3.08 -1.79 -6.85
N HIS A 154 -3.97 -0.89 -6.42
CA HIS A 154 -4.02 0.52 -6.80
C HIS A 154 -4.04 0.73 -8.31
N LEU A 155 -4.99 0.09 -9.00
CA LEU A 155 -5.18 0.30 -10.44
C LEU A 155 -5.61 1.74 -10.70
N GLY A 156 -4.83 2.46 -11.48
CA GLY A 156 -5.01 3.88 -11.72
C GLY A 156 -3.92 4.46 -12.61
N ALA A 157 -3.46 5.67 -12.31
CA ALA A 157 -2.48 6.37 -13.12
C ALA A 157 -1.13 5.65 -13.23
N VAL A 158 -0.71 4.95 -12.17
CA VAL A 158 0.59 4.24 -12.11
C VAL A 158 0.49 2.83 -12.65
N TYR A 159 -0.51 2.07 -12.21
CA TYR A 159 -0.70 0.66 -12.50
C TYR A 159 -1.92 0.44 -13.39
N GLN A 160 -1.70 -0.15 -14.55
CA GLN A 160 -2.69 -0.33 -15.60
C GLN A 160 -2.79 -1.81 -16.02
N LYS A 161 -3.55 -2.13 -17.07
CA LYS A 161 -3.79 -3.49 -17.59
C LYS A 161 -2.53 -4.36 -17.60
N LYS A 162 -1.38 -3.83 -18.08
CA LYS A 162 -0.12 -4.57 -18.11
C LYS A 162 0.37 -5.04 -16.74
N PHE A 163 0.03 -4.29 -15.69
CA PHE A 163 0.35 -4.72 -14.32
C PHE A 163 -0.54 -5.89 -13.87
N VAL A 164 -1.82 -5.86 -14.26
CA VAL A 164 -2.75 -6.97 -14.02
C VAL A 164 -2.28 -8.23 -14.75
N GLU A 165 -1.82 -8.12 -16.01
CA GLU A 165 -1.21 -9.23 -16.77
C GLU A 165 -0.02 -9.82 -15.98
N THR A 166 0.87 -8.97 -15.45
CA THR A 166 1.99 -9.43 -14.61
C THR A 166 1.52 -10.14 -13.33
N ILE A 167 0.42 -9.66 -12.71
CA ILE A 167 -0.18 -10.31 -11.53
C ILE A 167 -0.76 -11.69 -11.93
N VAL A 168 -1.45 -11.77 -13.06
CA VAL A 168 -2.01 -13.03 -13.58
C VAL A 168 -0.91 -14.05 -13.83
N ASP A 169 0.20 -13.65 -14.48
CA ASP A 169 1.39 -14.52 -14.64
C ASP A 169 1.85 -15.08 -13.28
N LYS A 170 1.88 -14.22 -12.24
CA LYS A 170 2.28 -14.66 -10.88
C LYS A 170 1.25 -15.58 -10.23
N ILE A 171 -0.04 -15.39 -10.50
CA ILE A 171 -1.09 -16.30 -10.02
C ILE A 171 -0.89 -17.67 -10.68
N LEU A 172 -0.75 -17.73 -12.00
CA LEU A 172 -0.60 -18.97 -12.76
C LEU A 172 0.70 -19.70 -12.40
N ASP A 173 1.82 -18.96 -12.27
CA ASP A 173 3.12 -19.51 -11.85
C ASP A 173 3.08 -20.18 -10.46
N ASN A 174 2.17 -19.76 -9.58
CA ASN A 174 2.10 -20.25 -8.20
C ASN A 174 0.97 -21.23 -7.94
N ASP A 175 0.11 -21.50 -8.91
CA ASP A 175 -0.95 -22.51 -8.86
C ASP A 175 -1.71 -22.53 -7.51
N PRO A 176 -2.42 -21.46 -7.12
CA PRO A 176 -3.19 -21.43 -5.90
C PRO A 176 -4.54 -22.16 -6.08
N ASP A 177 -5.14 -22.58 -4.98
CA ASP A 177 -6.51 -23.12 -4.99
C ASP A 177 -7.56 -22.00 -5.03
N ILE A 178 -7.22 -20.83 -4.48
CA ILE A 178 -8.10 -19.66 -4.41
C ILE A 178 -7.27 -18.38 -4.33
N VAL A 179 -7.78 -17.31 -4.92
CA VAL A 179 -7.20 -15.95 -4.84
C VAL A 179 -8.08 -15.08 -3.94
N VAL A 180 -7.48 -14.28 -3.08
CA VAL A 180 -8.18 -13.27 -2.28
C VAL A 180 -7.56 -11.90 -2.49
N ILE A 181 -8.40 -10.88 -2.69
CA ILE A 181 -8.00 -9.48 -2.82
C ILE A 181 -8.52 -8.73 -1.60
N THR A 182 -7.59 -8.31 -0.73
CA THR A 182 -7.91 -7.68 0.55
C THR A 182 -7.89 -6.16 0.46
N GLY A 183 -8.67 -5.61 -0.46
CA GLY A 183 -8.94 -4.18 -0.63
C GLY A 183 -7.90 -3.41 -1.43
N ASP A 184 -8.28 -2.17 -1.74
CA ASP A 184 -7.56 -1.20 -2.55
C ASP A 184 -7.15 -1.79 -3.91
N LEU A 185 -8.16 -2.36 -4.60
CA LEU A 185 -8.01 -2.85 -5.97
C LEU A 185 -7.87 -1.66 -6.93
N PHE A 186 -8.66 -0.60 -6.71
CA PHE A 186 -8.62 0.64 -7.49
C PHE A 186 -7.94 1.77 -6.69
N ASP A 187 -7.35 2.74 -7.41
CA ASP A 187 -6.79 3.94 -6.82
C ASP A 187 -7.79 5.11 -6.96
N ASP A 188 -7.49 6.16 -7.71
CA ASP A 188 -8.30 7.38 -7.76
C ASP A 188 -9.30 7.45 -8.93
N SER A 189 -9.47 6.40 -9.74
CA SER A 189 -10.36 6.39 -10.89
C SER A 189 -10.95 5.02 -11.21
N LEU A 190 -12.29 4.90 -11.18
CA LEU A 190 -13.03 3.73 -11.70
C LEU A 190 -13.14 3.71 -13.24
N ASP A 191 -12.83 4.81 -13.92
CA ASP A 191 -12.77 4.87 -15.40
C ASP A 191 -11.68 3.96 -15.98
N VAL A 192 -10.92 3.34 -15.10
CA VAL A 192 -9.99 2.25 -15.34
C VAL A 192 -10.64 1.06 -16.04
N GLY A 193 -11.93 0.99 -15.89
CA GLY A 193 -12.76 0.13 -16.69
C GLY A 193 -12.50 -1.35 -16.58
N GLU A 194 -13.54 -2.04 -16.97
CA GLU A 194 -13.62 -3.48 -17.14
C GLU A 194 -12.44 -4.08 -17.92
N SER A 195 -11.86 -3.32 -18.86
CA SER A 195 -10.75 -3.78 -19.73
C SER A 195 -9.43 -4.04 -18.98
N TRP A 196 -9.19 -3.39 -17.83
CA TRP A 196 -7.95 -3.62 -17.08
C TRP A 196 -8.00 -4.86 -16.21
N LEU A 197 -9.20 -5.25 -15.74
CA LEU A 197 -9.41 -6.49 -15.01
C LEU A 197 -9.62 -7.70 -15.92
N GLU A 198 -9.75 -7.49 -17.23
CA GLU A 198 -9.99 -8.56 -18.21
C GLU A 198 -8.98 -9.71 -18.13
N PRO A 199 -7.66 -9.49 -17.90
CA PRO A 199 -6.71 -10.59 -17.76
C PRO A 199 -7.03 -11.55 -16.60
N LEU A 200 -7.72 -11.09 -15.55
CA LEU A 200 -8.11 -11.96 -14.45
C LEU A 200 -9.12 -13.05 -14.84
N LYS A 201 -9.77 -12.95 -16.01
CA LYS A 201 -10.63 -14.00 -16.55
C LYS A 201 -9.87 -15.26 -16.98
N GLU A 202 -8.53 -15.17 -17.11
CA GLU A 202 -7.65 -16.32 -17.40
C GLU A 202 -7.37 -17.16 -16.14
N VAL A 203 -7.80 -16.67 -14.97
CA VAL A 203 -7.63 -17.36 -13.69
C VAL A 203 -8.84 -18.25 -13.45
N ASP A 204 -8.64 -19.57 -13.50
CA ASP A 204 -9.71 -20.57 -13.38
C ASP A 204 -10.19 -20.80 -11.93
N VAL A 205 -9.43 -20.34 -10.92
CA VAL A 205 -9.79 -20.48 -9.51
C VAL A 205 -10.66 -19.33 -9.00
N PRO A 206 -11.46 -19.53 -7.95
CA PRO A 206 -12.26 -18.43 -7.39
C PRO A 206 -11.39 -17.24 -6.96
N ILE A 207 -11.85 -16.03 -7.26
CA ILE A 207 -11.23 -14.78 -6.82
C ILE A 207 -12.22 -14.06 -5.90
N LEU A 208 -11.90 -13.95 -4.61
CA LEU A 208 -12.70 -13.21 -3.63
C LEU A 208 -12.14 -11.79 -3.47
N PHE A 209 -13.03 -10.83 -3.31
CA PHE A 209 -12.65 -9.43 -3.11
C PHE A 209 -13.47 -8.79 -2.00
N THR A 210 -12.81 -8.03 -1.14
CA THR A 210 -13.44 -7.13 -0.16
C THR A 210 -12.86 -5.72 -0.34
N ALA A 211 -13.69 -4.68 -0.21
CA ALA A 211 -13.28 -3.32 -0.54
C ALA A 211 -12.36 -2.70 0.52
N GLY A 212 -11.32 -2.01 0.04
CA GLY A 212 -10.46 -1.14 0.84
C GLY A 212 -10.96 0.30 0.88
N ASN A 213 -10.19 1.20 1.48
CA ASN A 213 -10.61 2.60 1.61
C ASN A 213 -10.62 3.35 0.28
N HIS A 214 -9.74 3.01 -0.67
CA HIS A 214 -9.77 3.61 -2.00
C HIS A 214 -10.97 3.12 -2.80
N ASP A 215 -11.32 1.84 -2.70
CA ASP A 215 -12.52 1.29 -3.35
C ASP A 215 -13.81 1.91 -2.80
N CYS A 216 -13.85 2.26 -1.50
CA CYS A 216 -15.01 2.90 -0.85
C CYS A 216 -15.17 4.40 -1.22
N TYR A 217 -14.28 4.99 -2.01
CA TYR A 217 -14.49 6.34 -2.57
C TYR A 217 -15.54 6.35 -3.68
N TYR A 218 -15.84 5.20 -4.26
CA TYR A 218 -16.81 5.01 -5.33
C TYR A 218 -18.15 4.52 -4.81
N GLU A 219 -19.17 4.62 -5.66
CA GLU A 219 -20.43 3.97 -5.34
C GLU A 219 -20.25 2.45 -5.40
N LYS A 220 -20.64 1.78 -4.33
CA LYS A 220 -20.51 0.32 -4.17
C LYS A 220 -21.04 -0.47 -5.37
N LYS A 221 -22.19 -0.01 -5.96
CA LYS A 221 -22.78 -0.64 -7.15
C LYS A 221 -21.83 -0.65 -8.35
N ASP A 222 -21.00 0.40 -8.52
CA ASP A 222 -20.09 0.53 -9.65
C ASP A 222 -18.87 -0.38 -9.44
N VAL A 223 -18.34 -0.48 -8.23
CA VAL A 223 -17.29 -1.44 -7.86
C VAL A 223 -17.77 -2.86 -8.11
N ILE A 224 -18.95 -3.24 -7.62
CA ILE A 224 -19.55 -4.56 -7.83
C ILE A 224 -19.74 -4.86 -9.32
N LYS A 225 -20.22 -3.89 -10.10
CA LYS A 225 -20.43 -4.07 -11.54
C LYS A 225 -19.13 -4.38 -12.29
N VAL A 226 -18.05 -3.67 -11.95
CA VAL A 226 -16.75 -3.86 -12.61
C VAL A 226 -16.12 -5.19 -12.19
N THR A 227 -16.16 -5.54 -10.90
CA THR A 227 -15.58 -6.78 -10.39
C THR A 227 -16.33 -8.01 -10.89
N ASN A 228 -17.66 -8.01 -10.90
CA ASN A 228 -18.48 -9.13 -11.39
C ASN A 228 -18.22 -9.46 -12.86
N LYS A 229 -17.94 -8.46 -13.70
CA LYS A 229 -17.60 -8.67 -15.11
C LYS A 229 -16.25 -9.37 -15.34
N SER A 230 -15.43 -9.42 -14.30
CA SER A 230 -14.09 -10.03 -14.31
C SER A 230 -14.02 -11.32 -13.48
N ASN A 231 -15.16 -11.97 -13.24
CA ASN A 231 -15.29 -13.20 -12.45
C ASN A 231 -14.79 -13.06 -11.00
N ILE A 232 -14.78 -11.85 -10.46
CA ILE A 232 -14.40 -11.57 -9.07
C ILE A 232 -15.65 -11.60 -8.20
N ILE A 233 -15.65 -12.42 -7.17
CA ILE A 233 -16.73 -12.56 -6.19
C ILE A 233 -16.54 -11.47 -5.12
N TYR A 234 -17.41 -10.47 -5.15
CA TYR A 234 -17.42 -9.43 -4.13
C TYR A 234 -18.04 -9.96 -2.84
N LEU A 235 -17.31 -9.86 -1.73
CA LEU A 235 -17.70 -10.41 -0.44
C LEU A 235 -17.73 -9.32 0.63
N ASN A 236 -18.93 -8.96 1.10
CA ASN A 236 -19.11 -8.00 2.18
C ASN A 236 -20.28 -8.37 3.08
N LYS A 237 -20.06 -8.46 4.39
CA LYS A 237 -20.98 -8.96 5.43
C LYS A 237 -21.57 -10.33 5.06
N ASP A 238 -20.74 -11.12 4.40
CA ASP A 238 -21.12 -12.45 3.95
C ASP A 238 -19.95 -13.42 4.03
N THR A 239 -20.24 -14.69 3.76
CA THR A 239 -19.26 -15.77 3.85
C THR A 239 -19.22 -16.58 2.54
N TYR A 240 -18.03 -17.11 2.24
CA TYR A 240 -17.80 -18.02 1.13
C TYR A 240 -17.03 -19.24 1.62
N GLU A 241 -17.60 -20.42 1.49
CA GLU A 241 -16.95 -21.66 1.92
C GLU A 241 -16.24 -22.32 0.75
N PHE A 242 -14.99 -22.70 0.98
CA PHE A 242 -14.16 -23.34 -0.03
C PHE A 242 -13.16 -24.31 0.63
N ASN A 243 -13.17 -25.57 0.20
CA ASN A 243 -12.24 -26.61 0.63
C ASN A 243 -12.01 -26.67 2.15
N GLY A 244 -13.10 -26.61 2.94
CA GLY A 244 -13.05 -26.73 4.40
C GLY A 244 -12.55 -25.49 5.13
N VAL A 245 -12.62 -24.32 4.49
CA VAL A 245 -12.34 -23.01 5.07
C VAL A 245 -13.49 -22.06 4.75
N ARG A 246 -13.87 -21.23 5.71
CA ARG A 246 -14.88 -20.18 5.53
C ARG A 246 -14.20 -18.83 5.44
N PHE A 247 -14.31 -18.17 4.29
CA PHE A 247 -13.87 -16.81 4.07
C PHE A 247 -14.98 -15.84 4.45
N VAL A 248 -14.65 -14.80 5.19
CA VAL A 248 -15.56 -13.78 5.71
C VAL A 248 -15.11 -12.43 5.18
N GLY A 249 -15.93 -11.75 4.37
CA GLY A 249 -15.57 -10.42 3.84
C GLY A 249 -16.25 -9.31 4.62
N ILE A 250 -15.50 -8.25 4.93
CA ILE A 250 -16.04 -7.02 5.51
C ILE A 250 -15.30 -5.84 4.90
N ASP A 251 -16.05 -4.91 4.29
CA ASP A 251 -15.51 -3.71 3.67
C ASP A 251 -14.92 -2.74 4.69
N TYR A 252 -14.03 -1.87 4.22
CA TYR A 252 -13.34 -0.90 5.06
C TYR A 252 -14.26 0.08 5.77
N ASP A 253 -15.34 0.52 5.12
CA ASP A 253 -16.29 1.52 5.64
C ASP A 253 -17.38 0.92 6.57
N GLU A 254 -17.39 -0.40 6.75
CA GLU A 254 -18.33 -1.06 7.64
C GLU A 254 -17.87 -1.04 9.11
N ASP A 255 -18.83 -1.03 10.03
CA ASP A 255 -18.54 -1.27 11.44
C ASP A 255 -18.18 -2.74 11.66
N LEU A 256 -16.89 -3.01 11.82
CA LEU A 256 -16.37 -4.36 11.97
C LEU A 256 -16.99 -5.13 13.13
N GLU A 257 -17.13 -4.50 14.32
CA GLU A 257 -17.63 -5.20 15.50
C GLU A 257 -19.10 -5.54 15.34
N LYS A 258 -19.89 -4.63 14.80
CA LYS A 258 -21.30 -4.84 14.49
C LYS A 258 -21.46 -5.91 13.43
N SER A 259 -20.73 -5.85 12.32
CA SER A 259 -20.81 -6.82 11.22
C SER A 259 -20.43 -8.24 11.66
N LEU A 260 -19.35 -8.38 12.44
CA LEU A 260 -18.95 -9.69 12.97
C LEU A 260 -19.96 -10.24 13.99
N THR A 261 -20.59 -9.38 14.79
CA THR A 261 -21.64 -9.77 15.74
C THR A 261 -22.86 -10.27 14.95
N GLU A 262 -23.34 -9.55 13.97
CA GLU A 262 -24.47 -9.94 13.11
C GLU A 262 -24.21 -11.28 12.40
N LEU A 263 -23.01 -11.48 11.84
CA LEU A 263 -22.63 -12.73 11.20
C LEU A 263 -22.61 -13.90 12.19
N LYS A 264 -22.11 -13.69 13.39
CA LYS A 264 -22.07 -14.71 14.44
C LYS A 264 -23.46 -15.08 14.94
N ASP A 265 -24.30 -14.08 15.21
CA ASP A 265 -25.67 -14.28 15.70
C ASP A 265 -26.55 -14.98 14.65
N ASN A 266 -26.25 -14.80 13.36
CA ASN A 266 -26.90 -15.51 12.25
C ASN A 266 -26.32 -16.91 11.95
N GLY A 267 -25.41 -17.42 12.80
CA GLY A 267 -24.80 -18.74 12.63
C GLY A 267 -23.79 -18.85 11.48
N LYS A 268 -23.32 -17.72 10.94
CA LYS A 268 -22.35 -17.69 9.84
C LYS A 268 -20.88 -17.78 10.28
N LEU A 269 -20.60 -17.80 11.59
CA LEU A 269 -19.26 -17.87 12.17
C LEU A 269 -19.15 -18.99 13.21
N GLU A 270 -19.54 -20.20 12.82
CA GLU A 270 -19.42 -21.40 13.66
C GLU A 270 -17.97 -21.90 13.70
N ASP A 271 -17.63 -22.70 14.72
CA ASP A 271 -16.28 -23.24 14.95
C ASP A 271 -15.97 -24.54 14.20
N ASP A 272 -16.89 -24.98 13.34
CA ASP A 272 -16.84 -26.24 12.60
C ASP A 272 -15.69 -26.31 11.61
N ILE A 273 -15.35 -25.16 11.01
CA ILE A 273 -14.22 -24.99 10.08
C ILE A 273 -13.48 -23.68 10.37
N PRO A 274 -12.21 -23.53 9.91
CA PRO A 274 -11.46 -22.27 10.08
C PRO A 274 -12.14 -21.07 9.43
N ASN A 275 -12.42 -20.01 10.20
CA ASN A 275 -12.90 -18.73 9.67
C ASN A 275 -11.73 -17.82 9.33
N ILE A 276 -11.59 -17.44 8.06
CA ILE A 276 -10.58 -16.48 7.55
C ILE A 276 -11.26 -15.16 7.19
N LEU A 277 -10.93 -14.10 7.92
CA LEU A 277 -11.48 -12.77 7.69
C LEU A 277 -10.66 -12.03 6.62
N LEU A 278 -11.32 -11.59 5.56
CA LEU A 278 -10.79 -10.64 4.57
C LEU A 278 -11.17 -9.23 5.01
N LEU A 279 -10.18 -8.44 5.38
CA LEU A 279 -10.37 -7.09 5.91
C LEU A 279 -9.20 -6.20 5.49
N HIS A 280 -9.47 -5.07 4.85
CA HIS A 280 -8.41 -4.24 4.32
C HIS A 280 -7.48 -3.69 5.42
N ALA A 281 -8.01 -2.93 6.39
CA ALA A 281 -7.20 -2.37 7.48
C ALA A 281 -6.93 -3.39 8.57
N PRO A 282 -5.65 -3.62 8.95
CA PRO A 282 -5.31 -4.64 9.93
C PRO A 282 -5.87 -4.34 11.31
N LYS A 283 -6.32 -5.38 11.99
CA LYS A 283 -6.79 -5.32 13.39
C LYS A 283 -5.94 -6.20 14.27
N ASN A 284 -5.84 -5.79 15.54
CA ASN A 284 -5.19 -6.60 16.56
C ASN A 284 -5.93 -7.96 16.69
N PRO A 285 -5.23 -9.10 16.55
CA PRO A 285 -5.87 -10.41 16.61
C PRO A 285 -6.61 -10.67 17.93
N LYS A 286 -6.21 -10.02 19.04
CA LYS A 286 -6.92 -10.09 20.32
C LYS A 286 -8.39 -9.67 20.23
N LYS A 287 -8.70 -8.67 19.35
CA LYS A 287 -10.06 -8.18 19.15
C LYS A 287 -10.93 -9.15 18.32
N LEU A 288 -10.32 -10.01 17.52
CA LEU A 288 -10.99 -10.93 16.61
C LEU A 288 -11.35 -12.27 17.26
N LYS A 289 -10.65 -12.63 18.33
CA LYS A 289 -10.83 -13.93 19.01
C LYS A 289 -12.29 -14.23 19.41
N LYS A 290 -13.03 -13.23 19.90
CA LYS A 290 -14.43 -13.40 20.37
C LYS A 290 -15.42 -13.75 19.24
N TYR A 291 -15.00 -13.63 17.99
CA TYR A 291 -15.82 -13.90 16.79
C TYR A 291 -15.42 -15.18 16.05
N ASN A 292 -14.68 -16.08 16.70
CA ASN A 292 -14.21 -17.33 16.08
C ASN A 292 -13.36 -17.13 14.83
N ILE A 293 -12.70 -15.97 14.71
CA ILE A 293 -11.77 -15.71 13.60
C ILE A 293 -10.42 -16.35 13.92
N PHE A 294 -10.00 -17.26 13.05
CA PHE A 294 -8.70 -17.92 13.13
C PHE A 294 -7.60 -17.01 12.55
N LEU A 295 -7.84 -16.47 11.36
CA LEU A 295 -6.87 -15.68 10.61
C LEU A 295 -7.56 -14.48 9.97
N ALA A 296 -7.02 -13.28 10.14
CA ALA A 296 -7.38 -12.12 9.33
C ALA A 296 -6.29 -11.86 8.29
N LEU A 297 -6.69 -11.67 7.03
CA LEU A 297 -5.83 -11.27 5.92
C LEU A 297 -6.07 -9.81 5.62
N SER A 298 -5.02 -9.00 5.68
CA SER A 298 -5.11 -7.54 5.56
C SER A 298 -3.98 -6.97 4.69
N GLY A 299 -4.12 -5.69 4.33
CA GLY A 299 -3.14 -4.87 3.63
C GLY A 299 -3.02 -3.48 4.24
N HIS A 300 -3.31 -2.44 3.44
CA HIS A 300 -3.47 -1.03 3.84
C HIS A 300 -2.20 -0.29 4.25
N THR A 301 -1.30 -0.93 4.97
CA THR A 301 -0.16 -0.25 5.61
C THR A 301 1.00 0.03 4.66
N HIS A 302 1.05 -0.65 3.50
CA HIS A 302 2.19 -0.69 2.58
C HIS A 302 3.55 -0.93 3.28
N ASN A 303 3.53 -1.38 4.55
CA ASN A 303 4.69 -1.39 5.44
C ASN A 303 5.41 -0.03 5.47
N GLY A 304 4.62 1.08 5.40
CA GLY A 304 5.07 2.46 5.39
C GLY A 304 5.72 2.94 4.11
N GLN A 305 5.69 2.16 3.06
CA GLN A 305 6.11 2.41 1.67
C GLN A 305 7.46 3.14 1.49
N LEU A 306 7.62 4.36 2.02
CA LEU A 306 8.85 5.16 1.99
C LEU A 306 9.42 5.35 3.40
N PHE A 307 10.74 5.29 3.54
CA PHE A 307 11.39 5.69 4.77
C PHE A 307 11.24 7.22 5.00
N PRO A 308 10.87 7.69 6.20
CA PRO A 308 10.75 6.97 7.47
C PRO A 308 9.33 6.44 7.79
N GLY A 309 8.41 6.38 6.82
CA GLY A 309 7.03 5.92 7.02
C GLY A 309 6.94 4.53 7.66
N ASN A 310 7.91 3.65 7.37
CA ASN A 310 7.99 2.33 8.00
C ASN A 310 8.32 2.37 9.50
N LEU A 311 8.96 3.42 10.00
CA LEU A 311 9.18 3.62 11.44
C LEU A 311 7.93 4.22 12.10
N ILE A 312 7.31 5.19 11.44
CA ILE A 312 6.10 5.88 11.92
C ILE A 312 4.94 4.88 12.00
N GLY A 313 4.75 4.07 10.96
CA GLY A 313 3.68 3.08 10.89
C GLY A 313 3.74 2.03 12.00
N ARG A 314 4.93 1.66 12.49
CA ARG A 314 5.09 0.75 13.65
C ARG A 314 4.56 1.34 14.96
N ILE A 315 4.43 2.65 15.05
CA ILE A 315 3.84 3.34 16.21
C ILE A 315 2.32 3.44 16.04
N MET A 316 1.84 3.55 14.79
CA MET A 316 0.42 3.76 14.48
C MET A 316 -0.39 2.45 14.42
N PHE A 317 0.23 1.34 14.01
CA PHE A 317 -0.47 0.07 13.79
C PHE A 317 0.02 -1.01 14.76
N ASP A 318 -0.91 -1.67 15.44
CA ASP A 318 -0.63 -2.86 16.30
C ASP A 318 0.01 -3.99 15.49
N CYS A 319 -0.36 -4.11 14.22
CA CYS A 319 0.18 -5.07 13.26
C CYS A 319 0.42 -4.35 11.93
N MET A 320 1.67 -4.09 11.60
CA MET A 320 2.01 -3.30 10.42
C MET A 320 2.38 -4.14 9.21
N ASN A 321 3.00 -5.30 9.41
CA ASN A 321 3.43 -6.19 8.33
C ASN A 321 3.74 -7.58 8.85
N GLY A 322 3.46 -8.61 8.03
CA GLY A 322 3.69 -10.00 8.40
C GLY A 322 2.68 -10.53 9.40
N VAL A 323 3.09 -11.47 10.25
CA VAL A 323 2.21 -12.20 11.17
C VAL A 323 2.20 -11.56 12.54
N CYS A 324 1.01 -11.22 13.03
CA CYS A 324 0.75 -10.89 14.43
C CYS A 324 -0.16 -11.97 15.04
N LYS A 325 0.12 -12.35 16.29
CA LYS A 325 -0.55 -13.46 16.95
C LYS A 325 -1.09 -13.08 18.34
N SER A 326 -2.28 -13.59 18.68
CA SER A 326 -2.82 -13.54 20.03
C SER A 326 -3.57 -14.84 20.34
N GLY A 327 -2.97 -15.71 21.16
CA GLY A 327 -3.47 -17.09 21.34
C GLY A 327 -3.39 -17.87 20.03
N GLU A 328 -4.53 -18.43 19.60
CA GLU A 328 -4.64 -19.15 18.31
C GLU A 328 -5.23 -18.29 17.18
N THR A 329 -5.41 -16.99 17.39
CA THR A 329 -5.88 -16.03 16.39
C THR A 329 -4.71 -15.27 15.79
N TYR A 330 -4.72 -15.11 14.48
CA TYR A 330 -3.66 -14.45 13.71
C TYR A 330 -4.19 -13.27 12.90
N THR A 331 -3.37 -12.27 12.69
CA THR A 331 -3.53 -11.27 11.63
C THR A 331 -2.29 -11.32 10.77
N TYR A 332 -2.46 -11.52 9.48
CA TYR A 332 -1.39 -11.43 8.50
C TYR A 332 -1.59 -10.17 7.66
N VAL A 333 -0.57 -9.32 7.61
CA VAL A 333 -0.60 -8.05 6.88
C VAL A 333 0.35 -8.14 5.69
N ASN A 334 -0.22 -8.06 4.49
CA ASN A 334 0.53 -7.94 3.24
C ASN A 334 0.97 -6.48 3.04
N SER A 335 2.17 -6.25 2.53
CA SER A 335 2.68 -4.90 2.24
C SER A 335 2.17 -4.29 0.94
N GLY A 336 1.22 -4.95 0.27
CA GLY A 336 0.66 -4.50 -1.01
C GLY A 336 1.52 -4.87 -2.21
N VAL A 337 0.88 -5.12 -3.36
CA VAL A 337 1.54 -5.42 -4.62
C VAL A 337 1.78 -4.16 -5.45
N GLY A 338 0.85 -3.19 -5.43
CA GLY A 338 0.97 -1.85 -6.00
C GLY A 338 1.44 -0.82 -4.97
N ASP A 339 1.53 0.42 -5.39
CA ASP A 339 1.97 1.56 -4.57
C ASP A 339 0.84 2.60 -4.49
N THR A 340 0.74 3.28 -3.36
CA THR A 340 -0.14 4.44 -3.22
C THR A 340 0.66 5.74 -3.37
N PHE A 341 0.11 6.77 -4.01
CA PHE A 341 0.69 8.08 -4.29
C PHE A 341 2.04 8.05 -5.04
N PHE A 342 3.08 7.45 -4.45
CA PHE A 342 4.44 7.48 -4.99
C PHE A 342 4.78 6.12 -5.62
N PRO A 343 5.18 6.05 -6.90
CA PRO A 343 5.58 4.79 -7.53
C PRO A 343 6.97 4.35 -7.07
N MET A 344 7.19 4.37 -5.76
CA MET A 344 8.45 4.10 -5.10
C MET A 344 8.27 3.37 -3.78
N ARG A 345 9.21 2.47 -3.48
CA ARG A 345 9.31 1.81 -2.17
C ARG A 345 10.75 1.84 -1.64
N THR A 346 10.89 2.08 -0.32
CA THR A 346 12.18 1.99 0.36
C THR A 346 12.02 1.25 1.69
N PHE A 347 12.91 0.27 1.96
CA PHE A 347 12.83 -0.68 3.09
C PHE A 347 11.58 -1.58 3.09
N THR A 348 10.83 -1.59 2.00
CA THR A 348 9.70 -2.49 1.78
C THR A 348 9.66 -2.91 0.31
N ARG A 349 8.88 -3.92 -0.04
CA ARG A 349 8.76 -4.43 -1.40
C ARG A 349 7.31 -4.67 -1.77
N SER A 350 6.99 -4.56 -3.05
CA SER A 350 5.78 -5.12 -3.62
C SER A 350 5.72 -6.62 -3.35
N LYS A 351 4.58 -7.13 -2.89
CA LYS A 351 4.46 -8.47 -2.36
C LYS A 351 3.16 -9.14 -2.79
N ILE A 352 3.26 -10.39 -3.20
CA ILE A 352 2.16 -11.35 -3.29
C ILE A 352 2.43 -12.43 -2.24
N SER A 353 1.41 -12.85 -1.50
CA SER A 353 1.58 -13.84 -0.44
C SER A 353 0.87 -15.14 -0.78
N ILE A 354 1.58 -16.27 -0.62
CA ILE A 354 1.01 -17.60 -0.68
C ILE A 354 0.84 -18.10 0.75
N ILE A 355 -0.42 -18.24 1.15
CA ILE A 355 -0.81 -18.65 2.49
C ILE A 355 -1.27 -20.09 2.43
N SER A 356 -0.64 -20.96 3.19
CA SER A 356 -1.00 -22.39 3.27
C SER A 356 -1.72 -22.70 4.57
N ILE A 357 -2.95 -23.18 4.49
CA ILE A 357 -3.69 -23.68 5.65
C ILE A 357 -3.50 -25.19 5.71
N LYS A 358 -3.09 -25.69 6.88
CA LYS A 358 -2.76 -27.09 7.11
C LYS A 358 -3.52 -27.64 8.31
N LYS A 359 -3.73 -28.97 8.33
CA LYS A 359 -4.20 -29.67 9.51
C LYS A 359 -3.17 -29.47 10.65
N LYS A 360 -3.69 -29.18 11.84
CA LYS A 360 -2.84 -29.15 13.06
C LYS A 360 -2.72 -30.57 13.57
N ASN A 361 -1.50 -31.10 13.55
CA ASN A 361 -1.18 -32.42 14.13
C ASN A 361 -1.29 -32.39 15.68
#